data_ee27c277d5ff134583bec141579e7d6d
#
_entry.id   ee27c277d5ff134583bec141579e7d6d
#
_cell.length_a   1.000
_cell.length_b   1.000
_cell.length_c   1.000
_cell.angle_alpha   90.00
_cell.angle_beta   90.00
_cell.angle_gamma   90.00
#
_symmetry.space_group_name_H-M   'P 1'
#
loop_
_entity.id
_entity.type
_entity.pdbx_description
1 polymer ?
#
loop_
_entity_poly.entity_id
_entity_poly.type
_entity_poly.pdbx_seq_one_letter_code
_entity_poly.pdbx_strand_id
1 'polypeptide(L)'
;MSRIFEKKSCNLPQRSVQYIRIHFGIYALVLLSPVIGKSVYDYFKTEINYKFLGLGILVILIIYALAALVIPPLVIRNYSYEIDDMGVSEVEGVFFKSKKTLPYNTIQDVTIHTGPILNKFKLANIQITGIYSILWIDYLPIEEAEKLKEKILQERSKYNIEY
;
A
#
# COMPACT_ATOMS: atom_id res chain seq x y z
N MET A 1 -17.67 29.47 -12.65
CA MET A 1 -18.54 28.28 -12.72
C MET A 1 -17.78 27.15 -12.01
N SER A 2 -18.06 26.97 -10.74
CA SER A 2 -17.33 26.09 -9.82
C SER A 2 -17.68 24.64 -10.16
N ARG A 3 -16.78 23.93 -10.86
CA ARG A 3 -16.90 22.49 -11.00
C ARG A 3 -16.50 21.84 -9.68
N ILE A 4 -17.42 21.12 -9.14
CA ILE A 4 -17.36 20.36 -7.91
C ILE A 4 -16.16 19.42 -7.99
N PHE A 5 -15.14 19.70 -7.18
CA PHE A 5 -14.01 18.79 -6.98
C PHE A 5 -14.55 17.49 -6.39
N GLU A 6 -14.62 16.47 -7.18
CA GLU A 6 -14.93 15.14 -6.68
C GLU A 6 -13.70 14.62 -5.92
N LYS A 7 -13.58 15.10 -4.69
CA LYS A 7 -12.66 14.54 -3.71
C LYS A 7 -13.16 13.13 -3.40
N LYS A 8 -12.83 12.20 -4.28
CA LYS A 8 -13.07 10.79 -4.03
C LYS A 8 -12.02 10.34 -3.01
N SER A 9 -12.29 10.62 -1.73
CA SER A 9 -11.59 9.92 -0.66
C SER A 9 -11.91 8.43 -0.88
N CYS A 10 -10.95 7.69 -1.41
CA CYS A 10 -11.10 6.28 -1.63
C CYS A 10 -11.23 5.63 -0.26
N ASN A 11 -12.44 5.29 0.14
CA ASN A 11 -12.67 4.34 1.21
C ASN A 11 -12.20 2.99 0.67
N LEU A 12 -10.92 2.69 0.91
CA LEU A 12 -10.32 1.43 0.55
C LEU A 12 -11.21 0.29 1.09
N PRO A 13 -11.55 -0.69 0.27
CA PRO A 13 -12.44 -1.78 0.69
C PRO A 13 -11.84 -2.55 1.86
N GLN A 14 -12.67 -3.13 2.71
CA GLN A 14 -12.21 -3.95 3.85
C GLN A 14 -11.22 -5.05 3.45
N ARG A 15 -11.23 -5.47 2.18
CA ARG A 15 -10.28 -6.42 1.60
C ARG A 15 -8.84 -5.92 1.61
N SER A 16 -8.63 -4.61 1.46
CA SER A 16 -7.29 -3.99 1.55
C SER A 16 -6.74 -4.05 2.96
N VAL A 17 -7.61 -3.92 3.98
CA VAL A 17 -7.23 -4.12 5.40
C VAL A 17 -6.72 -5.54 5.64
N GLN A 18 -7.43 -6.54 5.09
CA GLN A 18 -7.03 -7.96 5.23
C GLN A 18 -5.69 -8.23 4.55
N TYR A 19 -5.47 -7.68 3.35
CA TYR A 19 -4.20 -7.79 2.64
C TYR A 19 -3.04 -7.22 3.47
N ILE A 20 -3.18 -6.02 4.00
CA ILE A 20 -2.14 -5.37 4.83
C ILE A 20 -1.86 -6.22 6.09
N ARG A 21 -2.89 -6.76 6.75
CA ARG A 21 -2.71 -7.65 7.92
C ARG A 21 -1.91 -8.90 7.59
N ILE A 22 -2.16 -9.54 6.45
CA ILE A 22 -1.41 -10.73 6.02
C ILE A 22 0.05 -10.38 5.74
N HIS A 23 0.30 -9.23 5.11
CA HIS A 23 1.66 -8.76 4.84
C HIS A 23 2.45 -8.55 6.15
N PHE A 24 1.82 -7.91 7.14
CA PHE A 24 2.41 -7.78 8.47
C PHE A 24 2.62 -9.14 9.16
N GLY A 25 1.74 -10.12 8.93
CA GLY A 25 1.92 -11.49 9.42
C GLY A 25 3.17 -12.15 8.85
N ILE A 26 3.46 -11.96 7.58
CA ILE A 26 4.66 -12.48 6.95
C ILE A 26 5.92 -11.84 7.56
N TYR A 27 5.92 -10.51 7.77
CA TYR A 27 7.03 -9.82 8.44
C TYR A 27 7.25 -10.30 9.87
N ALA A 28 6.18 -10.58 10.63
CA ALA A 28 6.29 -11.13 11.97
C ALA A 28 6.95 -12.52 11.97
N LEU A 29 6.63 -13.37 10.99
CA LEU A 29 7.29 -14.67 10.82
C LEU A 29 8.80 -14.52 10.52
N VAL A 30 9.17 -13.55 9.68
CA VAL A 30 10.58 -13.25 9.42
C VAL A 30 11.30 -12.76 10.68
N LEU A 31 10.66 -11.91 11.48
CA LEU A 31 11.21 -11.44 12.76
C LEU A 31 11.32 -12.54 13.83
N LEU A 32 10.49 -13.58 13.75
CA LEU A 32 10.59 -14.76 14.63
C LEU A 32 11.77 -15.68 14.28
N SER A 33 12.26 -15.63 13.03
CA SER A 33 13.31 -16.55 12.56
C SER A 33 14.60 -16.53 13.39
N PRO A 34 15.17 -15.39 13.85
CA PRO A 34 16.38 -15.38 14.69
C PRO A 34 16.12 -15.93 16.09
N VAL A 35 14.91 -15.74 16.65
CA VAL A 35 14.54 -16.28 17.95
C VAL A 35 14.46 -17.80 17.89
N ILE A 36 13.85 -18.33 16.82
CA ILE A 36 13.78 -19.77 16.55
C ILE A 36 15.20 -20.33 16.32
N GLY A 37 16.01 -19.66 15.51
CA GLY A 37 17.38 -20.07 15.19
C GLY A 37 18.26 -20.17 16.45
N LYS A 38 18.18 -19.16 17.33
CA LYS A 38 18.88 -19.20 18.61
C LYS A 38 18.39 -20.34 19.51
N SER A 39 17.10 -20.57 19.57
CA SER A 39 16.52 -21.64 20.39
C SER A 39 16.93 -23.03 19.93
N VAL A 40 17.02 -23.25 18.62
CA VAL A 40 17.54 -24.46 18.00
C VAL A 40 19.03 -24.64 18.35
N TYR A 41 19.82 -23.56 18.24
CA TYR A 41 21.24 -23.60 18.60
C TYR A 41 21.47 -23.94 20.07
N ASP A 42 20.70 -23.32 20.98
CA ASP A 42 20.77 -23.57 22.43
C ASP A 42 20.31 -25.01 22.79
N TYR A 43 19.36 -25.58 22.01
CA TYR A 43 18.96 -26.98 22.12
C TYR A 43 20.12 -27.95 21.91
N PHE A 44 20.94 -27.73 20.88
CA PHE A 44 22.12 -28.55 20.59
C PHE A 44 23.25 -28.40 21.64
N LYS A 45 23.26 -27.29 22.37
CA LYS A 45 24.23 -27.03 23.48
C LYS A 45 23.75 -27.44 24.88
N THR A 46 22.57 -28.05 24.98
CA THR A 46 21.97 -28.53 26.26
C THR A 46 21.68 -27.41 27.28
N GLU A 47 21.63 -26.16 26.89
CA GLU A 47 21.37 -24.99 27.74
C GLU A 47 20.15 -24.17 27.29
N ILE A 48 18.96 -24.80 27.25
CA ILE A 48 17.76 -24.08 26.85
C ILE A 48 17.26 -23.18 27.97
N ASN A 49 17.31 -21.88 27.77
CA ASN A 49 16.65 -20.94 28.66
C ASN A 49 15.19 -20.69 28.23
N TYR A 50 14.27 -21.57 28.68
CA TYR A 50 12.84 -21.50 28.33
C TYR A 50 12.19 -20.15 28.67
N LYS A 51 12.66 -19.46 29.72
CA LYS A 51 12.16 -18.16 30.17
C LYS A 51 12.49 -17.09 29.12
N PHE A 52 13.71 -17.11 28.60
CA PHE A 52 14.15 -16.16 27.57
C PHE A 52 13.42 -16.41 26.25
N LEU A 53 13.23 -17.65 25.85
CA LEU A 53 12.48 -18.06 24.69
C LEU A 53 11.01 -17.60 24.78
N GLY A 54 10.35 -17.91 25.88
CA GLY A 54 8.95 -17.53 26.10
C GLY A 54 8.74 -16.03 26.12
N LEU A 55 9.65 -15.27 26.75
CA LEU A 55 9.59 -13.81 26.78
C LEU A 55 9.80 -13.22 25.38
N GLY A 56 10.74 -13.74 24.60
CA GLY A 56 10.98 -13.28 23.22
C GLY A 56 9.77 -13.48 22.32
N ILE A 57 9.15 -14.65 22.35
CA ILE A 57 7.93 -14.96 21.59
C ILE A 57 6.78 -14.03 22.02
N LEU A 58 6.59 -13.85 23.33
CA LEU A 58 5.54 -13.00 23.87
C LEU A 58 5.68 -11.55 23.41
N VAL A 59 6.88 -10.98 23.47
CA VAL A 59 7.15 -9.60 23.01
C VAL A 59 6.84 -9.46 21.52
N ILE A 60 7.28 -10.39 20.68
CA ILE A 60 7.02 -10.35 19.23
C ILE A 60 5.51 -10.46 18.94
N LEU A 61 4.79 -11.33 19.65
CA LEU A 61 3.34 -11.45 19.50
C LEU A 61 2.60 -10.16 19.89
N ILE A 62 3.03 -9.49 20.96
CA ILE A 62 2.44 -8.21 21.38
C ILE A 62 2.70 -7.13 20.32
N ILE A 63 3.94 -7.00 19.83
CA ILE A 63 4.29 -6.03 18.80
C ILE A 63 3.49 -6.30 17.52
N TYR A 64 3.38 -7.57 17.12
CA TYR A 64 2.57 -7.96 15.96
C TYR A 64 1.09 -7.62 16.15
N ALA A 65 0.50 -7.95 17.29
CA ALA A 65 -0.90 -7.66 17.56
C ALA A 65 -1.18 -6.15 17.52
N LEU A 66 -0.33 -5.34 18.14
CA LEU A 66 -0.44 -3.87 18.08
C LEU A 66 -0.29 -3.34 16.66
N ALA A 67 0.72 -3.80 15.93
CA ALA A 67 0.93 -3.39 14.55
C ALA A 67 -0.25 -3.78 13.63
N ALA A 68 -0.75 -5.00 13.73
CA ALA A 68 -1.86 -5.51 12.93
C ALA A 68 -3.21 -4.84 13.23
N LEU A 69 -3.39 -4.32 14.45
CA LEU A 69 -4.60 -3.59 14.83
C LEU A 69 -4.54 -2.11 14.46
N VAL A 70 -3.39 -1.46 14.64
CA VAL A 70 -3.23 0.00 14.55
C VAL A 70 -2.84 0.45 13.15
N ILE A 71 -1.88 -0.22 12.50
CA ILE A 71 -1.32 0.26 11.23
C ILE A 71 -2.32 0.19 10.06
N PRO A 72 -3.06 -0.91 9.80
CA PRO A 72 -3.94 -1.00 8.65
C PRO A 72 -5.01 0.10 8.60
N PRO A 73 -5.76 0.39 9.68
CA PRO A 73 -6.76 1.45 9.64
C PRO A 73 -6.13 2.85 9.51
N LEU A 74 -4.92 3.07 10.05
CA LEU A 74 -4.22 4.35 9.90
C LEU A 74 -3.76 4.60 8.48
N VAL A 75 -3.18 3.60 7.83
CA VAL A 75 -2.73 3.71 6.43
C VAL A 75 -3.92 4.01 5.52
N ILE A 76 -5.00 3.23 5.63
CA ILE A 76 -6.18 3.38 4.79
C ILE A 76 -6.86 4.73 5.01
N ARG A 77 -6.96 5.19 6.24
CA ARG A 77 -7.65 6.44 6.57
C ARG A 77 -6.90 7.68 6.07
N ASN A 78 -5.59 7.60 5.97
CA ASN A 78 -4.73 8.72 5.59
C ASN A 78 -4.23 8.67 4.14
N TYR A 79 -4.67 7.67 3.38
CA TYR A 79 -4.36 7.52 1.98
C TYR A 79 -5.52 8.03 1.13
N SER A 80 -5.26 8.95 0.21
CA SER A 80 -6.25 9.43 -0.74
C SER A 80 -5.59 9.83 -2.06
N TYR A 81 -6.32 9.64 -3.15
CA TYR A 81 -5.93 10.19 -4.44
C TYR A 81 -7.00 11.14 -4.95
N GLU A 82 -6.59 12.14 -5.68
CA GLU A 82 -7.45 13.15 -6.29
C GLU A 82 -7.18 13.21 -7.79
N ILE A 83 -8.23 13.30 -8.58
CA ILE A 83 -8.14 13.50 -10.03
C ILE A 83 -8.80 14.85 -10.30
N ASP A 84 -8.01 15.78 -10.77
CA ASP A 84 -8.48 17.10 -11.17
C ASP A 84 -8.24 17.36 -12.66
N ASP A 85 -8.64 18.54 -13.14
CA ASP A 85 -8.50 18.89 -14.56
C ASP A 85 -7.02 19.05 -14.99
N MET A 86 -6.08 19.16 -14.06
CA MET A 86 -4.66 19.34 -14.34
C MET A 86 -3.84 18.07 -14.27
N GLY A 87 -4.29 17.06 -13.51
CA GLY A 87 -3.52 15.84 -13.33
C GLY A 87 -4.04 14.91 -12.24
N VAL A 88 -3.20 13.98 -11.85
CA VAL A 88 -3.45 13.02 -10.78
C VAL A 88 -2.61 13.39 -9.57
N SER A 89 -3.24 13.50 -8.43
CA SER A 89 -2.57 13.79 -7.14
C SER A 89 -2.75 12.63 -6.18
N GLU A 90 -1.68 12.28 -5.50
CA GLU A 90 -1.65 11.35 -4.39
C GLU A 90 -1.38 12.11 -3.10
N VAL A 91 -2.15 11.80 -2.07
CA VAL A 91 -1.93 12.32 -0.72
C VAL A 91 -1.66 11.15 0.19
N GLU A 92 -0.46 11.08 0.71
CA GLU A 92 -0.01 10.04 1.63
C GLU A 92 0.54 10.64 2.92
N GLY A 93 0.52 9.84 4.00
CA GLY A 93 1.17 10.16 5.27
C GLY A 93 0.22 10.26 6.45
N VAL A 94 0.67 9.69 7.59
CA VAL A 94 -0.08 9.67 8.86
C VAL A 94 0.24 10.91 9.69
N PHE A 95 1.52 11.21 9.88
CA PHE A 95 2.00 12.36 10.66
C PHE A 95 2.41 13.53 9.77
N PHE A 96 3.09 13.25 8.68
CA PHE A 96 3.47 14.24 7.68
C PHE A 96 2.72 13.94 6.39
N LYS A 97 1.84 14.85 5.99
CA LYS A 97 1.09 14.71 4.73
C LYS A 97 1.96 15.19 3.58
N SER A 98 2.18 14.32 2.62
CA SER A 98 2.83 14.64 1.36
C SER A 98 1.79 14.58 0.24
N LYS A 99 1.71 15.61 -0.57
CA LYS A 99 0.89 15.64 -1.78
C LYS A 99 1.82 15.66 -2.99
N LYS A 100 1.77 14.59 -3.79
CA LYS A 100 2.45 14.51 -5.08
C LYS A 100 1.42 14.70 -6.18
N THR A 101 1.68 15.59 -7.11
CA THR A 101 0.81 15.83 -8.27
C THR A 101 1.57 15.54 -9.54
N LEU A 102 0.95 14.77 -10.42
CA LEU A 102 1.48 14.43 -11.73
C LEU A 102 0.56 15.00 -12.81
N PRO A 103 0.98 16.07 -13.53
CA PRO A 103 0.18 16.66 -14.60
C PRO A 103 0.00 15.70 -15.78
N TYR A 104 -1.15 15.73 -16.45
CA TYR A 104 -1.46 14.82 -17.56
C TYR A 104 -0.46 14.92 -18.72
N ASN A 105 0.03 16.11 -19.04
CA ASN A 105 1.02 16.34 -20.09
C ASN A 105 2.40 15.71 -19.80
N THR A 106 2.67 15.34 -18.56
CA THR A 106 3.93 14.69 -18.16
C THR A 106 3.80 13.17 -18.03
N ILE A 107 2.58 12.62 -18.10
CA ILE A 107 2.34 11.18 -17.98
C ILE A 107 2.84 10.46 -19.23
N GLN A 108 3.74 9.49 -19.04
CA GLN A 108 4.27 8.64 -20.11
C GLN A 108 3.53 7.32 -20.20
N ASP A 109 3.31 6.66 -19.06
CA ASP A 109 2.69 5.35 -19.01
C ASP A 109 1.83 5.16 -17.75
N VAL A 110 0.83 4.26 -17.85
CA VAL A 110 -0.04 3.86 -16.75
C VAL A 110 -0.11 2.33 -16.73
N THR A 111 0.55 1.73 -15.75
CA THR A 111 0.65 0.28 -15.59
C THR A 111 -0.15 -0.20 -14.38
N ILE A 112 -0.90 -1.30 -14.56
CA ILE A 112 -1.60 -1.98 -13.47
C ILE A 112 -0.77 -3.18 -13.03
N HIS A 113 -0.43 -3.22 -11.75
CA HIS A 113 0.31 -4.31 -11.12
C HIS A 113 -0.63 -5.16 -10.28
N THR A 114 -0.65 -6.46 -10.57
CA THR A 114 -1.36 -7.45 -9.78
C THR A 114 -0.38 -8.54 -9.36
N GLY A 115 -0.30 -8.80 -8.07
CA GLY A 115 0.49 -9.93 -7.54
C GLY A 115 -0.42 -11.10 -7.13
N PRO A 116 0.13 -12.30 -6.89
CA PRO A 116 -0.69 -13.47 -6.52
C PRO A 116 -1.55 -13.23 -5.28
N ILE A 117 -1.04 -12.49 -4.29
CA ILE A 117 -1.80 -12.15 -3.08
C ILE A 117 -2.83 -11.07 -3.38
N LEU A 118 -2.45 -9.99 -4.12
CA LEU A 118 -3.39 -8.93 -4.52
C LEU A 118 -4.55 -9.50 -5.33
N ASN A 119 -4.26 -10.39 -6.29
CA ASN A 119 -5.27 -11.02 -7.13
C ASN A 119 -6.27 -11.87 -6.32
N LYS A 120 -5.80 -12.57 -5.28
CA LYS A 120 -6.68 -13.31 -4.36
C LYS A 120 -7.71 -12.41 -3.68
N PHE A 121 -7.35 -11.15 -3.41
CA PHE A 121 -8.25 -10.14 -2.83
C PHE A 121 -8.95 -9.28 -3.88
N LYS A 122 -8.74 -9.55 -5.18
CA LYS A 122 -9.23 -8.74 -6.31
C LYS A 122 -8.78 -7.29 -6.20
N LEU A 123 -7.53 -7.07 -5.80
CA LEU A 123 -6.87 -5.77 -5.68
C LEU A 123 -5.78 -5.63 -6.72
N ALA A 124 -5.49 -4.38 -7.07
CA ALA A 124 -4.40 -3.99 -7.95
C ALA A 124 -3.76 -2.69 -7.46
N ASN A 125 -2.53 -2.48 -7.86
CA ASN A 125 -1.82 -1.21 -7.71
C ASN A 125 -1.68 -0.57 -9.08
N ILE A 126 -1.84 0.75 -9.17
CA ILE A 126 -1.61 1.51 -10.39
C ILE A 126 -0.31 2.28 -10.24
N GLN A 127 0.58 2.10 -11.19
CA GLN A 127 1.78 2.89 -11.35
C GLN A 127 1.56 3.88 -12.49
N ILE A 128 1.69 5.16 -12.20
CA ILE A 128 1.62 6.23 -13.18
C ILE A 128 3.03 6.80 -13.31
N THR A 129 3.63 6.57 -14.47
CA THR A 129 4.99 7.02 -14.77
C THR A 129 4.93 8.34 -15.50
N GLY A 130 5.52 9.36 -14.91
CA GLY A 130 5.72 10.66 -15.55
C GLY A 130 7.18 10.86 -15.95
N ILE A 131 7.47 11.98 -16.63
CA ILE A 131 8.84 12.31 -17.10
C ILE A 131 9.83 12.42 -15.94
N TYR A 132 9.42 12.97 -14.79
CA TYR A 132 10.31 13.27 -13.66
C TYR A 132 9.96 12.52 -12.39
N SER A 133 8.81 11.85 -12.32
CA SER A 133 8.35 11.20 -11.10
C SER A 133 7.42 10.03 -11.40
N ILE A 134 7.31 9.13 -10.43
CA ILE A 134 6.38 8.01 -10.46
C ILE A 134 5.40 8.22 -9.31
N LEU A 135 4.12 8.00 -9.59
CA LEU A 135 3.03 8.03 -8.63
C LEU A 135 2.42 6.63 -8.52
N TRP A 136 2.19 6.19 -7.29
CA TRP A 136 1.57 4.90 -7.01
C TRP A 136 0.20 5.10 -6.38
N ILE A 137 -0.78 4.36 -6.87
CA ILE A 137 -2.10 4.27 -6.25
C ILE A 137 -2.31 2.81 -5.88
N ASP A 138 -2.27 2.53 -4.57
CA ASP A 138 -2.23 1.18 -4.05
C ASP A 138 -3.61 0.68 -3.60
N TYR A 139 -3.76 -0.65 -3.63
CA TYR A 139 -4.89 -1.40 -3.06
C TYR A 139 -6.26 -1.06 -3.63
N LEU A 140 -6.35 -0.69 -4.90
CA LEU A 140 -7.63 -0.49 -5.60
C LEU A 140 -8.27 -1.81 -5.99
N PRO A 141 -9.61 -1.90 -6.00
CA PRO A 141 -10.29 -2.97 -6.72
C PRO A 141 -9.87 -3.01 -8.20
N ILE A 142 -9.65 -4.20 -8.76
CA ILE A 142 -9.16 -4.34 -10.15
C ILE A 142 -10.06 -3.56 -11.13
N GLU A 143 -11.38 -3.64 -10.98
CA GLU A 143 -12.33 -2.94 -11.84
C GLU A 143 -12.21 -1.40 -11.75
N GLU A 144 -11.94 -0.88 -10.55
CA GLU A 144 -11.70 0.56 -10.35
C GLU A 144 -10.35 0.98 -10.92
N ALA A 145 -9.34 0.12 -10.81
CA ALA A 145 -8.02 0.35 -11.37
C ALA A 145 -8.07 0.45 -12.91
N GLU A 146 -8.83 -0.43 -13.57
CA GLU A 146 -9.03 -0.39 -15.02
C GLU A 146 -9.74 0.89 -15.47
N LYS A 147 -10.86 1.24 -14.82
CA LYS A 147 -11.60 2.48 -15.08
C LYS A 147 -10.73 3.72 -14.87
N LEU A 148 -9.92 3.71 -13.81
CA LEU A 148 -9.02 4.81 -13.51
C LEU A 148 -7.93 4.96 -14.57
N LYS A 149 -7.34 3.85 -15.01
CA LYS A 149 -6.37 3.83 -16.11
C LYS A 149 -6.97 4.42 -17.40
N GLU A 150 -8.14 3.95 -17.79
CA GLU A 150 -8.83 4.45 -18.99
C GLU A 150 -9.09 5.96 -18.90
N LYS A 151 -9.59 6.43 -17.75
CA LYS A 151 -9.85 7.84 -17.52
C LYS A 151 -8.57 8.68 -17.65
N ILE A 152 -7.48 8.24 -17.03
CA ILE A 152 -6.18 8.94 -17.09
C ILE A 152 -5.68 9.00 -18.54
N LEU A 153 -5.77 7.91 -19.30
CA LEU A 153 -5.35 7.87 -20.70
C LEU A 153 -6.23 8.76 -21.59
N GLN A 154 -7.53 8.82 -21.33
CA GLN A 154 -8.44 9.73 -22.05
C GLN A 154 -8.12 11.20 -21.77
N GLU A 155 -7.90 11.56 -20.50
CA GLU A 155 -7.52 12.94 -20.16
C GLU A 155 -6.16 13.31 -20.77
N ARG A 156 -5.16 12.42 -20.66
CA ARG A 156 -3.86 12.61 -21.32
C ARG A 156 -3.98 12.87 -22.82
N SER A 157 -4.86 12.15 -23.53
CA SER A 157 -5.00 12.28 -24.99
C SER A 157 -5.49 13.67 -25.40
N LYS A 158 -6.26 14.37 -24.57
CA LYS A 158 -6.71 15.74 -24.82
C LYS A 158 -5.55 16.73 -24.86
N TYR A 159 -4.52 16.51 -24.01
CA TYR A 159 -3.33 17.37 -23.95
C TYR A 159 -2.32 17.09 -25.07
N ASN A 160 -2.34 15.88 -25.68
CA ASN A 160 -1.43 15.53 -26.78
C ASN A 160 -1.94 15.97 -28.17
N ILE A 161 -3.17 16.49 -28.27
CA ILE A 161 -3.77 16.95 -29.54
C ILE A 161 -3.50 18.44 -29.79
N GLU A 162 -2.98 19.17 -28.79
CA GLU A 162 -2.73 20.62 -28.91
C GLU A 162 -1.31 21.00 -29.41
N TYR A 163 -0.54 20.06 -29.99
CA TYR A 163 0.76 20.36 -30.61
C TYR A 163 0.84 19.86 -32.04
#